data_50c31c319e63beff382c2b5adcec9ab9
#
_entry.id   50c31c319e63beff382c2b5adcec9ab9
#
_cell.length_a   1.000
_cell.length_b   1.000
_cell.length_c   1.000
_cell.angle_alpha   90.00
_cell.angle_beta   90.00
_cell.angle_gamma   90.00
#
_symmetry.space_group_name_H-M   'P 1'
#
loop_
_entity.id
_entity.type
_entity.pdbx_description
1 polymer ?
#
loop_
_entity_poly.entity_id
_entity_poly.type
_entity_poly.pdbx_seq_one_letter_code
_entity_poly.pdbx_strand_id
1 'polypeptide(L)'
;SGYGARSRDFVNALIKVKGEEWDIKIAPQRWGECPWNYLSKDDPLRKRFTSGENTRPDIWIQITVPNEFRPVGHYNIGVSAGIETTVYPGEFLMGTNQMDLNLVSSKHSKNVVTVTQLEKRDKNTKEVVGIVKCEKPIEVLFEGLDLNTYNKKPQNSGLLKDIPEDFCFLFTGHWLPGKFGEDRKDIATLIMTFLETFKGPGKKKPALILKTNHINYSLIDKEEILKKINQVKNKISGNLPNIYLLHGE
;
A
#
# COMPACT_ATOMS: atom_id res chain seq x y z
N SER A 1 5.78 1.46 -2.95
CA SER A 1 4.57 0.74 -2.54
C SER A 1 4.27 0.96 -1.06
N GLY A 2 3.02 0.73 -0.63
CA GLY A 2 2.62 0.82 0.78
C GLY A 2 3.42 -0.14 1.67
N TYR A 3 3.63 -1.37 1.23
CA TYR A 3 4.48 -2.33 1.94
C TYR A 3 5.94 -1.85 2.08
N GLY A 4 6.49 -1.20 1.05
CA GLY A 4 7.84 -0.63 1.14
C GLY A 4 7.94 0.51 2.15
N ALA A 5 6.96 1.41 2.22
CA ALA A 5 6.89 2.46 3.23
C ALA A 5 6.78 1.84 4.64
N ARG A 6 5.81 0.94 4.83
CA ARG A 6 5.60 0.21 6.09
C ARG A 6 6.88 -0.51 6.56
N SER A 7 7.58 -1.19 5.66
CA SER A 7 8.82 -1.90 5.99
C SER A 7 9.89 -0.95 6.49
N ARG A 8 10.08 0.20 5.84
CA ARG A 8 11.07 1.20 6.27
C ARG A 8 10.72 1.80 7.62
N ASP A 9 9.47 2.16 7.84
CA ASP A 9 8.99 2.72 9.11
C ASP A 9 9.15 1.71 10.24
N PHE A 10 8.79 0.45 10.00
CA PHE A 10 8.95 -0.64 10.95
C PHE A 10 10.43 -0.86 11.32
N VAL A 11 11.31 -0.96 10.33
CA VAL A 11 12.75 -1.16 10.57
C VAL A 11 13.36 0.02 11.29
N ASN A 12 13.02 1.26 10.93
CA ASN A 12 13.50 2.45 11.63
C ASN A 12 13.03 2.47 13.10
N ALA A 13 11.79 2.11 13.36
CA ALA A 13 11.27 1.98 14.72
C ALA A 13 12.01 0.89 15.50
N LEU A 14 12.22 -0.28 14.87
CA LEU A 14 12.96 -1.38 15.49
C LEU A 14 14.41 -1.01 15.81
N ILE A 15 15.11 -0.35 14.91
CA ILE A 15 16.47 0.15 15.14
C ILE A 15 16.49 1.15 16.30
N LYS A 16 15.51 2.05 16.37
CA LYS A 16 15.41 3.03 17.45
C LYS A 16 15.23 2.38 18.83
N VAL A 17 14.50 1.27 18.88
CA VAL A 17 14.15 0.59 20.16
C VAL A 17 15.18 -0.46 20.54
N LYS A 18 15.78 -1.16 19.56
CA LYS A 18 16.62 -2.35 19.76
C LYS A 18 17.98 -2.31 19.04
N GLY A 19 18.29 -1.23 18.34
CA GLY A 19 19.48 -1.17 17.49
C GLY A 19 20.82 -1.28 18.22
N GLU A 20 20.86 -1.06 19.54
CA GLU A 20 22.05 -1.25 20.37
C GLU A 20 22.17 -2.69 20.91
N GLU A 21 21.03 -3.39 21.04
CA GLU A 21 20.96 -4.74 21.60
C GLU A 21 20.98 -5.82 20.51
N TRP A 22 20.46 -5.51 19.31
CA TRP A 22 20.23 -6.48 18.24
C TRP A 22 21.05 -6.18 16.99
N ASP A 23 21.63 -7.21 16.39
CA ASP A 23 22.19 -7.12 15.04
C ASP A 23 21.10 -7.21 14.00
N ILE A 24 20.55 -6.07 13.61
CA ILE A 24 19.44 -5.98 12.66
C ILE A 24 19.97 -5.95 11.23
N LYS A 25 19.68 -6.99 10.45
CA LYS A 25 19.97 -7.11 9.02
C LYS A 25 18.69 -6.92 8.21
N ILE A 26 18.80 -6.42 7.01
CA ILE A 26 17.68 -6.19 6.09
C ILE A 26 17.91 -6.99 4.82
N ALA A 27 17.01 -7.93 4.51
CA ALA A 27 16.97 -8.64 3.25
C ALA A 27 15.93 -7.98 2.32
N PRO A 28 16.33 -7.06 1.42
CA PRO A 28 15.40 -6.37 0.54
C PRO A 28 14.85 -7.35 -0.50
N GLN A 29 13.53 -7.36 -0.66
CA GLN A 29 12.86 -8.19 -1.65
C GLN A 29 12.24 -7.30 -2.74
N ARG A 30 12.31 -7.78 -3.99
CA ARG A 30 11.57 -7.17 -5.08
C ARG A 30 10.10 -7.51 -4.96
N TRP A 31 9.25 -6.50 -4.98
CA TRP A 31 7.82 -6.71 -4.93
C TRP A 31 7.12 -5.80 -5.94
N GLY A 32 6.53 -6.42 -6.96
CA GLY A 32 5.86 -5.71 -8.06
C GLY A 32 6.80 -4.79 -8.87
N GLU A 33 6.20 -3.89 -9.62
CA GLU A 33 6.87 -2.89 -10.44
C GLU A 33 7.20 -1.65 -9.61
N CYS A 34 8.23 -1.75 -8.76
CA CYS A 34 8.68 -0.66 -7.90
C CYS A 34 10.14 -0.28 -8.18
N PRO A 35 10.48 1.02 -8.17
CA PRO A 35 11.87 1.46 -8.27
C PRO A 35 12.72 0.92 -7.11
N TRP A 36 13.95 0.54 -7.42
CA TRP A 36 14.93 0.06 -6.42
C TRP A 36 15.80 1.17 -5.84
N ASN A 37 15.71 2.36 -6.35
CA ASN A 37 16.53 3.52 -6.02
C ASN A 37 15.86 4.48 -5.02
N TYR A 38 14.82 4.04 -4.31
CA TYR A 38 14.13 4.88 -3.32
C TYR A 38 15.06 5.36 -2.20
N LEU A 39 15.93 4.48 -1.68
CA LEU A 39 16.92 4.84 -0.70
C LEU A 39 18.17 5.38 -1.41
N SER A 40 18.68 6.55 -0.99
CA SER A 40 19.95 7.08 -1.49
C SER A 40 21.11 6.12 -1.19
N LYS A 41 22.24 6.28 -1.88
CA LYS A 41 23.42 5.42 -1.65
C LYS A 41 23.94 5.51 -0.21
N ASP A 42 23.78 6.66 0.42
CA ASP A 42 24.27 6.95 1.76
C ASP A 42 23.22 6.71 2.86
N ASP A 43 22.05 6.19 2.49
CA ASP A 43 20.99 5.93 3.46
C ASP A 43 21.45 4.91 4.52
N PRO A 44 21.29 5.20 5.82
CA PRO A 44 21.74 4.33 6.91
C PRO A 44 21.18 2.91 6.84
N LEU A 45 19.97 2.73 6.31
CA LEU A 45 19.36 1.41 6.14
C LEU A 45 20.13 0.53 5.17
N ARG A 46 20.77 1.12 4.14
CA ARG A 46 21.58 0.37 3.18
C ARG A 46 22.79 -0.33 3.78
N LYS A 47 23.36 0.23 4.85
CA LYS A 47 24.48 -0.40 5.57
C LYS A 47 24.09 -1.70 6.26
N ARG A 48 22.79 -1.92 6.45
CA ARG A 48 22.23 -3.14 7.06
C ARG A 48 21.73 -4.16 6.03
N PHE A 49 21.88 -3.85 4.74
CA PHE A 49 21.47 -4.77 3.69
C PHE A 49 22.33 -6.02 3.67
N THR A 50 21.69 -7.17 3.53
CA THR A 50 22.34 -8.46 3.34
C THR A 50 21.74 -9.18 2.13
N SER A 51 22.55 -9.95 1.43
CA SER A 51 22.12 -10.84 0.35
C SER A 51 21.57 -12.18 0.85
N GLY A 52 21.49 -12.36 2.16
CA GLY A 52 21.28 -13.63 2.83
C GLY A 52 22.62 -14.18 3.34
N GLU A 53 22.71 -14.36 4.62
CA GLU A 53 23.84 -15.08 5.22
C GLU A 53 23.43 -16.56 5.34
N ASN A 54 24.41 -17.47 5.31
CA ASN A 54 24.17 -18.93 5.46
C ASN A 54 23.75 -19.30 6.90
N THR A 55 23.52 -18.33 7.77
CA THR A 55 23.11 -18.54 9.16
C THR A 55 21.63 -18.26 9.34
N ARG A 56 20.95 -19.18 10.00
CA ARG A 56 19.54 -19.03 10.38
C ARG A 56 19.43 -17.97 11.47
N PRO A 57 18.70 -16.86 11.25
CA PRO A 57 18.56 -15.81 12.25
C PRO A 57 17.73 -16.27 13.45
N ASP A 58 17.97 -15.69 14.64
CA ASP A 58 17.16 -15.98 15.82
C ASP A 58 15.72 -15.53 15.59
N ILE A 59 15.53 -14.34 15.04
CA ILE A 59 14.23 -13.77 14.70
C ILE A 59 14.19 -13.41 13.21
N TRP A 60 13.21 -13.94 12.50
CA TRP A 60 12.88 -13.56 11.13
C TRP A 60 11.58 -12.78 11.11
N ILE A 61 11.61 -11.55 10.59
CA ILE A 61 10.42 -10.71 10.43
C ILE A 61 10.18 -10.50 8.94
N GLN A 62 9.06 -10.99 8.42
CA GLN A 62 8.70 -10.83 7.02
C GLN A 62 7.49 -9.93 6.88
N ILE A 63 7.63 -8.85 6.08
CA ILE A 63 6.60 -7.82 5.90
C ILE A 63 6.13 -7.88 4.46
N THR A 64 5.06 -8.65 4.22
CA THR A 64 4.47 -8.90 2.89
C THR A 64 3.06 -9.46 3.00
N VAL A 65 2.47 -9.92 1.88
CA VAL A 65 1.21 -10.66 1.86
C VAL A 65 1.40 -12.08 2.43
N PRO A 66 0.44 -12.61 3.21
CA PRO A 66 0.65 -13.84 3.97
C PRO A 66 0.98 -15.09 3.15
N ASN A 67 0.50 -15.20 1.92
CA ASN A 67 0.83 -16.34 1.05
C ASN A 67 2.31 -16.39 0.64
N GLU A 68 3.06 -15.32 0.85
CA GLU A 68 4.51 -15.24 0.63
C GLU A 68 5.33 -15.51 1.89
N PHE A 69 4.70 -15.70 3.05
CA PHE A 69 5.42 -15.96 4.30
C PHE A 69 6.23 -17.26 4.22
N ARG A 70 7.46 -17.19 4.73
CA ARG A 70 8.41 -18.33 4.79
C ARG A 70 9.10 -18.33 6.16
N PRO A 71 9.09 -19.42 6.89
CA PRO A 71 9.74 -19.54 8.20
C PRO A 71 11.25 -19.77 8.01
N VAL A 72 12.03 -18.71 8.06
CA VAL A 72 13.48 -18.73 7.85
C VAL A 72 14.25 -18.72 9.18
N GLY A 73 13.73 -18.06 10.20
CA GLY A 73 14.35 -17.90 11.52
C GLY A 73 14.06 -19.03 12.50
N HIS A 74 14.67 -18.95 13.67
CA HIS A 74 14.28 -19.77 14.81
C HIS A 74 12.90 -19.37 15.32
N TYR A 75 12.60 -18.06 15.35
CA TYR A 75 11.27 -17.50 15.62
C TYR A 75 10.85 -16.61 14.44
N ASN A 76 9.64 -16.80 13.93
CA ASN A 76 9.18 -16.19 12.68
C ASN A 76 7.96 -15.31 12.92
N ILE A 77 8.06 -14.04 12.53
CA ILE A 77 7.01 -13.05 12.68
C ILE A 77 6.54 -12.60 11.29
N GLY A 78 5.27 -12.83 10.98
CA GLY A 78 4.63 -12.32 9.78
C GLY A 78 3.96 -10.97 10.05
N VAL A 79 4.24 -9.97 9.23
CA VAL A 79 3.59 -8.65 9.30
C VAL A 79 2.87 -8.38 8.01
N SER A 80 1.55 -8.20 8.06
CA SER A 80 0.73 -7.90 6.89
C SER A 80 -0.10 -6.64 7.08
N ALA A 81 -0.55 -6.05 5.97
CA ALA A 81 -1.51 -4.94 6.00
C ALA A 81 -2.89 -5.37 6.52
N GLY A 82 -3.14 -6.68 6.61
CA GLY A 82 -4.44 -7.20 6.98
C GLY A 82 -5.36 -7.36 5.77
N ILE A 83 -6.65 -7.25 6.00
CA ILE A 83 -7.69 -7.42 4.99
C ILE A 83 -8.84 -6.45 5.26
N GLU A 84 -9.46 -5.95 4.20
CA GLU A 84 -10.62 -5.06 4.28
C GLU A 84 -11.95 -5.81 4.21
N THR A 85 -11.95 -7.03 3.67
CA THR A 85 -13.13 -7.89 3.52
C THR A 85 -13.49 -8.60 4.82
N THR A 86 -14.58 -9.36 4.83
CA THR A 86 -15.09 -10.10 6.00
C THR A 86 -14.65 -11.56 6.03
N VAL A 87 -13.96 -12.02 4.98
CA VAL A 87 -13.43 -13.39 4.87
C VAL A 87 -11.96 -13.33 4.46
N TYR A 88 -11.12 -14.10 5.13
CA TYR A 88 -9.70 -14.19 4.84
C TYR A 88 -9.42 -15.28 3.80
N PRO A 89 -8.60 -15.02 2.77
CA PRO A 89 -8.28 -16.03 1.75
C PRO A 89 -7.61 -17.27 2.33
N GLY A 90 -7.94 -18.45 1.80
CA GLY A 90 -7.37 -19.73 2.28
C GLY A 90 -5.84 -19.79 2.16
N GLU A 91 -5.28 -19.25 1.07
CA GLU A 91 -3.84 -19.15 0.89
C GLU A 91 -3.17 -18.25 1.95
N PHE A 92 -3.86 -17.20 2.39
CA PHE A 92 -3.38 -16.33 3.45
C PHE A 92 -3.42 -17.04 4.80
N LEU A 93 -4.46 -17.82 5.10
CA LEU A 93 -4.52 -18.65 6.31
C LEU A 93 -3.36 -19.66 6.34
N MET A 94 -3.08 -20.31 5.22
CA MET A 94 -1.96 -21.25 5.13
C MET A 94 -0.60 -20.57 5.38
N GLY A 95 -0.38 -19.40 4.81
CA GLY A 95 0.84 -18.64 5.06
C GLY A 95 0.94 -18.15 6.50
N THR A 96 -0.15 -17.60 7.05
CA THR A 96 -0.24 -17.18 8.45
C THR A 96 0.13 -18.32 9.41
N ASN A 97 -0.29 -19.55 9.15
CA ASN A 97 0.02 -20.70 9.97
C ASN A 97 1.49 -21.16 9.90
N GLN A 98 2.29 -20.65 8.97
CA GLN A 98 3.73 -20.92 8.92
C GLN A 98 4.55 -20.06 9.90
N MET A 99 3.97 -18.98 10.41
CA MET A 99 4.67 -18.05 11.29
C MET A 99 4.35 -18.35 12.76
N ASP A 100 5.28 -18.03 13.65
CA ASP A 100 5.09 -18.23 15.09
C ASP A 100 4.22 -17.14 15.71
N LEU A 101 4.27 -15.93 15.15
CA LEU A 101 3.44 -14.78 15.49
C LEU A 101 3.07 -14.03 14.22
N ASN A 102 1.84 -13.54 14.16
CA ASN A 102 1.39 -12.69 13.06
C ASN A 102 0.90 -11.33 13.57
N LEU A 103 1.30 -10.28 12.88
CA LEU A 103 0.94 -8.91 13.20
C LEU A 103 0.10 -8.31 12.07
N VAL A 104 -1.04 -7.75 12.42
CA VAL A 104 -1.96 -7.08 11.50
C VAL A 104 -2.21 -5.64 11.95
N SER A 105 -2.60 -4.78 11.02
CA SER A 105 -2.70 -3.34 11.27
C SER A 105 -3.96 -2.91 12.04
N SER A 106 -4.97 -3.78 12.19
CA SER A 106 -6.25 -3.38 12.79
C SER A 106 -6.94 -4.50 13.55
N LYS A 107 -7.82 -4.11 14.48
CA LYS A 107 -8.71 -5.05 15.19
C LYS A 107 -9.66 -5.76 14.22
N HIS A 108 -10.12 -5.08 13.16
CA HIS A 108 -10.93 -5.69 12.12
C HIS A 108 -10.17 -6.85 11.47
N SER A 109 -8.96 -6.62 10.98
CA SER A 109 -8.14 -7.67 10.37
C SER A 109 -7.86 -8.83 11.32
N LYS A 110 -7.51 -8.56 12.60
CA LYS A 110 -7.35 -9.61 13.61
C LYS A 110 -8.62 -10.46 13.74
N ASN A 111 -9.78 -9.81 13.85
CA ASN A 111 -11.06 -10.51 13.96
C ASN A 111 -11.33 -11.38 12.73
N VAL A 112 -11.20 -10.82 11.53
CA VAL A 112 -11.45 -11.55 10.28
C VAL A 112 -10.56 -12.79 10.15
N VAL A 113 -9.25 -12.66 10.43
CA VAL A 113 -8.33 -13.81 10.41
C VAL A 113 -8.73 -14.87 11.42
N THR A 114 -9.13 -14.45 12.62
CA THR A 114 -9.47 -15.38 13.72
C THR A 114 -10.78 -16.14 13.48
N VAL A 115 -11.79 -15.47 12.90
CA VAL A 115 -13.12 -16.09 12.72
C VAL A 115 -13.25 -16.86 11.42
N THR A 116 -12.36 -16.61 10.42
CA THR A 116 -12.44 -17.28 9.14
C THR A 116 -12.12 -18.76 9.27
N GLN A 117 -13.05 -19.60 8.81
CA GLN A 117 -12.88 -21.03 8.66
C GLN A 117 -13.33 -21.42 7.26
N LEU A 118 -12.49 -22.19 6.55
CA LEU A 118 -12.74 -22.59 5.16
C LEU A 118 -12.63 -24.09 5.03
N GLU A 119 -13.52 -24.70 4.24
CA GLU A 119 -13.42 -26.11 3.88
C GLU A 119 -12.21 -26.35 2.98
N LYS A 120 -11.36 -27.28 3.40
CA LYS A 120 -10.31 -27.84 2.54
C LYS A 120 -10.91 -28.99 1.75
N ARG A 121 -10.95 -28.85 0.42
CA ARG A 121 -11.48 -29.89 -0.47
C ARG A 121 -10.36 -30.56 -1.24
N ASP A 122 -10.46 -31.87 -1.42
CA ASP A 122 -9.58 -32.61 -2.35
C ASP A 122 -9.75 -32.07 -3.77
N LYS A 123 -8.64 -31.93 -4.49
CA LYS A 123 -8.66 -31.33 -5.84
C LYS A 123 -9.40 -32.20 -6.87
N ASN A 124 -9.37 -33.55 -6.70
CA ASN A 124 -9.92 -34.49 -7.65
C ASN A 124 -11.34 -34.90 -7.28
N THR A 125 -11.56 -35.34 -6.02
CA THR A 125 -12.85 -35.84 -5.56
C THR A 125 -13.82 -34.73 -5.16
N LYS A 126 -13.32 -33.49 -4.90
CA LYS A 126 -14.08 -32.34 -4.35
C LYS A 126 -14.67 -32.60 -2.96
N GLU A 127 -14.36 -33.72 -2.33
CA GLU A 127 -14.79 -34.04 -0.98
C GLU A 127 -14.11 -33.12 0.05
N VAL A 128 -14.81 -32.83 1.14
CA VAL A 128 -14.26 -32.04 2.25
C VAL A 128 -13.31 -32.92 3.04
N VAL A 129 -12.03 -32.59 3.04
CA VAL A 129 -10.97 -33.34 3.73
C VAL A 129 -10.49 -32.67 5.02
N GLY A 130 -11.09 -31.51 5.38
CA GLY A 130 -10.74 -30.82 6.61
C GLY A 130 -11.20 -29.36 6.60
N ILE A 131 -10.80 -28.63 7.66
CA ILE A 131 -11.05 -27.19 7.81
C ILE A 131 -9.71 -26.48 7.93
N VAL A 132 -9.56 -25.37 7.20
CA VAL A 132 -8.43 -24.44 7.33
C VAL A 132 -8.89 -23.25 8.15
N LYS A 133 -8.18 -22.97 9.22
CA LYS A 133 -8.39 -21.82 10.12
C LYS A 133 -7.04 -21.29 10.59
N CYS A 134 -7.03 -20.13 11.21
CA CYS A 134 -5.83 -19.61 11.86
C CYS A 134 -5.55 -20.39 13.17
N GLU A 135 -4.35 -20.98 13.26
CA GLU A 135 -3.89 -21.76 14.41
C GLU A 135 -2.75 -21.07 15.18
N LYS A 136 -2.28 -19.94 14.68
CA LYS A 136 -1.15 -19.20 15.24
C LYS A 136 -1.60 -17.89 15.89
N PRO A 137 -0.84 -17.37 16.85
CA PRO A 137 -1.12 -16.09 17.47
C PRO A 137 -1.23 -14.95 16.45
N ILE A 138 -2.26 -14.13 16.58
CA ILE A 138 -2.49 -12.91 15.81
C ILE A 138 -2.57 -11.73 16.78
N GLU A 139 -1.73 -10.71 16.56
CA GLU A 139 -1.77 -9.49 17.36
C GLU A 139 -1.94 -8.26 16.47
N VAL A 140 -2.47 -7.20 17.08
CA VAL A 140 -2.64 -5.92 16.39
C VAL A 140 -1.42 -5.05 16.65
N LEU A 141 -0.71 -4.71 15.57
CA LEU A 141 0.32 -3.67 15.57
C LEU A 141 -0.15 -2.54 14.65
N PHE A 142 -0.70 -1.47 15.23
CA PHE A 142 -1.09 -0.30 14.47
C PHE A 142 0.09 0.30 13.71
N GLU A 143 -0.22 0.92 12.57
CA GLU A 143 0.77 1.64 11.79
C GLU A 143 1.16 2.93 12.50
N GLY A 144 2.46 3.06 12.80
CA GLY A 144 3.02 4.27 13.35
C GLY A 144 3.16 5.36 12.29
N LEU A 145 3.38 6.58 12.74
CA LEU A 145 3.58 7.76 11.91
C LEU A 145 4.79 8.55 12.40
N ASP A 146 5.68 8.92 11.48
CA ASP A 146 6.74 9.86 11.80
C ASP A 146 6.20 11.30 11.84
N LEU A 147 6.01 11.82 13.05
CA LEU A 147 5.48 13.18 13.27
C LEU A 147 6.43 14.31 12.85
N ASN A 148 7.71 14.02 12.60
CA ASN A 148 8.63 15.01 12.04
C ASN A 148 8.35 15.23 10.55
N THR A 149 8.00 14.15 9.85
CA THR A 149 7.62 14.19 8.43
C THR A 149 6.16 14.56 8.24
N TYR A 150 5.26 13.91 9.00
CA TYR A 150 3.81 14.11 8.90
C TYR A 150 3.30 14.97 10.05
N ASN A 151 3.30 16.28 9.85
CA ASN A 151 2.85 17.25 10.86
C ASN A 151 1.97 18.34 10.23
N LYS A 152 1.31 19.14 11.08
CA LYS A 152 0.41 20.23 10.65
C LYS A 152 1.14 21.52 10.28
N LYS A 153 2.48 21.55 10.25
CA LYS A 153 3.21 22.76 9.88
C LYS A 153 3.08 22.97 8.38
N PRO A 154 2.56 24.11 7.93
CA PRO A 154 2.46 24.41 6.50
C PRO A 154 3.86 24.47 5.91
N GLN A 155 4.11 23.65 4.91
CA GLN A 155 5.32 23.72 4.10
C GLN A 155 4.97 24.45 2.80
N ASN A 156 5.48 25.65 2.62
CA ASN A 156 5.31 26.37 1.36
C ASN A 156 6.33 25.82 0.33
N SER A 157 5.99 24.73 -0.30
CA SER A 157 6.83 24.11 -1.34
C SER A 157 6.76 24.83 -2.69
N GLY A 158 5.86 25.81 -2.84
CA GLY A 158 5.57 26.45 -4.12
C GLY A 158 4.89 25.55 -5.15
N LEU A 159 4.69 24.27 -4.86
CA LEU A 159 4.08 23.30 -5.80
C LEU A 159 2.65 23.65 -6.22
N LEU A 160 1.91 24.33 -5.36
CA LEU A 160 0.51 24.66 -5.57
C LEU A 160 0.28 26.15 -5.88
N LYS A 161 1.34 26.95 -6.07
CA LYS A 161 1.25 28.40 -6.29
C LYS A 161 0.42 28.81 -7.51
N ASP A 162 0.36 27.95 -8.52
CA ASP A 162 -0.34 28.20 -9.78
C ASP A 162 -1.78 27.65 -9.77
N ILE A 163 -2.26 27.15 -8.62
CA ILE A 163 -3.62 26.66 -8.43
C ILE A 163 -4.43 27.78 -7.76
N PRO A 164 -5.39 28.40 -8.46
CA PRO A 164 -6.12 29.57 -7.98
C PRO A 164 -7.29 29.22 -7.04
N GLU A 165 -7.68 27.95 -6.93
CA GLU A 165 -8.81 27.52 -6.11
C GLU A 165 -8.50 27.55 -4.62
N ASP A 166 -9.42 28.12 -3.83
CA ASP A 166 -9.30 28.22 -2.37
C ASP A 166 -9.33 26.83 -1.68
N PHE A 167 -9.91 25.82 -2.33
CA PHE A 167 -10.03 24.47 -1.80
C PHE A 167 -9.77 23.42 -2.88
N CYS A 168 -8.95 22.43 -2.53
CA CYS A 168 -8.63 21.32 -3.42
C CYS A 168 -8.81 19.98 -2.72
N PHE A 169 -9.45 19.05 -3.41
CA PHE A 169 -9.39 17.62 -3.05
C PHE A 169 -8.07 17.05 -3.58
N LEU A 170 -7.44 16.17 -2.81
CA LEU A 170 -6.22 15.47 -3.21
C LEU A 170 -6.46 13.98 -3.32
N PHE A 171 -6.12 13.39 -4.46
CA PHE A 171 -5.95 11.97 -4.64
C PHE A 171 -4.48 11.63 -4.83
N THR A 172 -4.00 10.57 -4.16
CA THR A 172 -2.65 10.04 -4.33
C THR A 172 -2.71 8.53 -4.60
N GLY A 173 -2.14 8.10 -5.71
CA GLY A 173 -2.09 6.67 -6.06
C GLY A 173 -1.76 6.41 -7.53
N HIS A 174 -1.46 5.15 -7.88
CA HIS A 174 -1.26 4.74 -9.25
C HIS A 174 -2.61 4.55 -9.97
N TRP A 175 -2.69 5.03 -11.20
CA TRP A 175 -3.79 4.72 -12.10
C TRP A 175 -3.42 3.52 -12.97
N LEU A 176 -3.58 2.34 -12.41
CA LEU A 176 -3.21 1.09 -13.07
C LEU A 176 -4.03 0.83 -14.35
N PRO A 177 -3.56 -0.06 -15.26
CA PRO A 177 -4.33 -0.50 -16.41
C PRO A 177 -5.68 -1.08 -15.99
N GLY A 178 -6.68 -0.86 -16.82
CA GLY A 178 -8.06 -1.31 -16.63
C GLY A 178 -9.00 -0.43 -17.42
N LYS A 179 -10.20 -0.94 -17.70
CA LYS A 179 -11.29 -0.13 -18.25
C LYS A 179 -11.82 0.83 -17.18
N PHE A 180 -12.75 1.67 -17.59
CA PHE A 180 -13.43 2.58 -16.69
C PHE A 180 -14.11 1.82 -15.54
N GLY A 181 -13.78 2.15 -14.29
CA GLY A 181 -14.30 1.49 -13.10
C GLY A 181 -13.68 0.13 -12.75
N GLU A 182 -12.70 -0.35 -13.52
CA GLU A 182 -12.06 -1.66 -13.31
C GLU A 182 -10.68 -1.58 -12.63
N ASP A 183 -10.07 -0.39 -12.56
CA ASP A 183 -8.81 -0.24 -11.85
C ASP A 183 -9.02 -0.25 -10.32
N ARG A 184 -8.06 -0.81 -9.59
CA ARG A 184 -8.16 -1.02 -8.14
C ARG A 184 -8.47 0.25 -7.32
N LYS A 185 -8.13 1.42 -7.83
CA LYS A 185 -8.36 2.71 -7.18
C LYS A 185 -9.59 3.44 -7.70
N ASP A 186 -10.17 2.93 -8.77
CA ASP A 186 -11.36 3.47 -9.44
C ASP A 186 -11.30 4.98 -9.69
N ILE A 187 -10.15 5.43 -10.22
CA ILE A 187 -9.84 6.85 -10.41
C ILE A 187 -10.80 7.49 -11.41
N ALA A 188 -11.22 6.74 -12.41
CA ALA A 188 -12.15 7.24 -13.41
C ALA A 188 -13.51 7.58 -12.80
N THR A 189 -14.05 6.73 -11.92
CA THR A 189 -15.29 7.00 -11.16
C THR A 189 -15.10 8.15 -10.19
N LEU A 190 -13.96 8.25 -9.50
CA LEU A 190 -13.63 9.40 -8.65
C LEU A 190 -13.71 10.71 -9.44
N ILE A 191 -13.05 10.78 -10.61
CA ILE A 191 -13.09 11.98 -11.47
C ILE A 191 -14.52 12.28 -11.92
N MET A 192 -15.25 11.28 -12.38
CA MET A 192 -16.64 11.46 -12.83
C MET A 192 -17.52 11.99 -11.71
N THR A 193 -17.46 11.38 -10.53
CA THR A 193 -18.24 11.82 -9.37
C THR A 193 -17.87 13.24 -8.96
N PHE A 194 -16.58 13.59 -8.93
CA PHE A 194 -16.14 14.95 -8.64
C PHE A 194 -16.71 15.96 -9.64
N LEU A 195 -16.60 15.69 -10.93
CA LEU A 195 -17.07 16.57 -11.98
C LEU A 195 -18.61 16.72 -11.92
N GLU A 196 -19.35 15.63 -11.75
CA GLU A 196 -20.83 15.66 -11.64
C GLU A 196 -21.29 16.43 -10.41
N THR A 197 -20.59 16.28 -9.28
CA THR A 197 -20.96 16.94 -8.02
C THR A 197 -20.76 18.45 -8.09
N PHE A 198 -19.67 18.90 -8.73
CA PHE A 198 -19.27 20.31 -8.73
C PHE A 198 -19.47 21.03 -10.07
N LYS A 199 -20.11 20.41 -11.06
CA LYS A 199 -20.53 21.10 -12.29
C LYS A 199 -21.64 22.13 -11.99
N GLY A 200 -21.72 23.16 -12.80
CA GLY A 200 -22.81 24.13 -12.71
C GLY A 200 -22.34 25.58 -12.76
N PRO A 201 -23.24 26.57 -12.58
CA PRO A 201 -22.96 27.99 -12.86
C PRO A 201 -22.17 28.72 -11.77
N GLY A 202 -21.84 28.10 -10.64
CA GLY A 202 -21.11 28.75 -9.54
C GLY A 202 -19.73 29.27 -9.94
N LYS A 203 -19.32 30.44 -9.42
CA LYS A 203 -18.00 31.03 -9.68
C LYS A 203 -16.88 30.41 -8.85
N LYS A 204 -17.18 29.94 -7.65
CA LYS A 204 -16.20 29.29 -6.74
C LYS A 204 -16.44 27.78 -6.73
N LYS A 205 -15.54 27.03 -7.37
CA LYS A 205 -15.55 25.58 -7.38
C LYS A 205 -14.28 25.07 -6.73
N PRO A 206 -14.31 23.90 -6.07
CA PRO A 206 -13.08 23.25 -5.66
C PRO A 206 -12.33 22.71 -6.87
N ALA A 207 -11.04 22.45 -6.73
CA ALA A 207 -10.29 21.66 -7.70
C ALA A 207 -10.04 20.24 -7.22
N LEU A 208 -9.74 19.33 -8.14
CA LEU A 208 -9.20 17.99 -7.85
C LEU A 208 -7.75 17.92 -8.27
N ILE A 209 -6.86 17.65 -7.33
CA ILE A 209 -5.45 17.39 -7.59
C ILE A 209 -5.24 15.90 -7.63
N LEU A 210 -4.73 15.39 -8.74
CA LEU A 210 -4.37 13.99 -8.93
C LEU A 210 -2.84 13.87 -8.88
N LYS A 211 -2.30 13.36 -7.78
CA LYS A 211 -0.91 12.91 -7.70
C LYS A 211 -0.88 11.45 -8.15
N THR A 212 -0.67 11.23 -9.44
CA THR A 212 -0.78 9.91 -10.04
C THR A 212 0.19 9.71 -11.20
N ASN A 213 0.50 8.45 -11.46
CA ASN A 213 1.16 7.95 -12.65
C ASN A 213 0.53 6.62 -13.05
N HIS A 214 0.81 6.13 -14.25
CA HIS A 214 0.33 4.84 -14.73
C HIS A 214 1.35 3.74 -14.37
N ILE A 215 2.52 3.74 -15.02
CA ILE A 215 3.60 2.76 -14.81
C ILE A 215 4.85 3.43 -14.26
N ASN A 216 5.20 4.59 -14.82
CA ASN A 216 6.43 5.32 -14.51
C ASN A 216 6.19 6.84 -14.54
N TYR A 217 7.26 7.62 -14.66
CA TYR A 217 7.20 9.08 -14.69
C TYR A 217 7.63 9.67 -16.04
N SER A 218 7.55 8.90 -17.15
CA SER A 218 7.89 9.36 -18.48
C SER A 218 6.86 10.34 -19.04
N LEU A 219 7.23 11.08 -20.06
CA LEU A 219 6.30 11.96 -20.78
C LEU A 219 5.14 11.18 -21.42
N ILE A 220 5.41 9.99 -21.94
CA ILE A 220 4.39 9.09 -22.52
C ILE A 220 3.36 8.70 -21.44
N ASP A 221 3.84 8.33 -20.26
CA ASP A 221 2.97 8.00 -19.12
C ASP A 221 2.06 9.18 -18.74
N LYS A 222 2.63 10.39 -18.70
CA LYS A 222 1.87 11.63 -18.44
C LYS A 222 0.80 11.87 -19.51
N GLU A 223 1.13 11.72 -20.78
CA GLU A 223 0.18 11.89 -21.88
C GLU A 223 -0.96 10.88 -21.82
N GLU A 224 -0.68 9.64 -21.45
CA GLU A 224 -1.71 8.61 -21.25
C GLU A 224 -2.66 8.97 -20.11
N ILE A 225 -2.16 9.46 -18.98
CA ILE A 225 -2.99 9.93 -17.87
C ILE A 225 -3.86 11.12 -18.30
N LEU A 226 -3.30 12.10 -19.01
CA LEU A 226 -4.05 13.24 -19.51
C LEU A 226 -5.15 12.82 -20.48
N LYS A 227 -4.88 11.86 -21.37
CA LYS A 227 -5.86 11.28 -22.28
C LYS A 227 -7.02 10.63 -21.51
N LYS A 228 -6.73 9.84 -20.48
CA LYS A 228 -7.77 9.23 -19.62
C LYS A 228 -8.62 10.30 -18.92
N ILE A 229 -8.00 11.34 -18.34
CA ILE A 229 -8.73 12.44 -17.70
C ILE A 229 -9.69 13.09 -18.72
N ASN A 230 -9.20 13.39 -19.93
CA ASN A 230 -10.01 13.99 -20.99
C ASN A 230 -11.15 13.08 -21.46
N GLN A 231 -10.93 11.77 -21.54
CA GLN A 231 -12.00 10.81 -21.84
C GLN A 231 -13.13 10.84 -20.82
N VAL A 232 -12.82 11.03 -19.53
CA VAL A 232 -13.85 11.18 -18.50
C VAL A 232 -14.55 12.54 -18.62
N LYS A 233 -13.78 13.63 -18.77
CA LYS A 233 -14.33 15.00 -18.92
C LYS A 233 -15.31 15.10 -20.10
N ASN A 234 -14.98 14.47 -21.22
CA ASN A 234 -15.81 14.51 -22.44
C ASN A 234 -17.16 13.78 -22.30
N LYS A 235 -17.36 12.99 -21.25
CA LYS A 235 -18.65 12.33 -20.96
C LYS A 235 -19.61 13.24 -20.20
N ILE A 236 -19.14 14.38 -19.70
CA ILE A 236 -19.91 15.26 -18.81
C ILE A 236 -20.02 16.64 -19.47
N SER A 237 -21.23 17.12 -19.63
CA SER A 237 -21.51 18.46 -20.17
C SER A 237 -21.66 19.49 -19.04
N GLY A 238 -21.37 20.73 -19.37
CA GLY A 238 -21.57 21.88 -18.48
C GLY A 238 -20.26 22.56 -18.08
N ASN A 239 -20.36 23.55 -17.17
CA ASN A 239 -19.19 24.24 -16.65
C ASN A 239 -18.55 23.37 -15.55
N LEU A 240 -17.44 22.71 -15.88
CA LEU A 240 -16.76 21.74 -15.02
C LEU A 240 -15.75 22.42 -14.08
N PRO A 241 -15.50 21.85 -12.88
CA PRO A 241 -14.38 22.23 -12.01
C PRO A 241 -13.03 21.82 -12.62
N ASN A 242 -11.95 22.42 -12.13
CA ASN A 242 -10.60 22.12 -12.59
C ASN A 242 -10.06 20.81 -12.01
N ILE A 243 -9.25 20.13 -12.82
CA ILE A 243 -8.47 18.96 -12.43
C ILE A 243 -7.02 19.23 -12.76
N TYR A 244 -6.14 19.09 -11.79
CA TYR A 244 -4.70 19.27 -11.92
C TYR A 244 -3.99 17.94 -11.78
N LEU A 245 -3.02 17.69 -12.65
CA LEU A 245 -2.19 16.48 -12.60
C LEU A 245 -0.82 16.85 -12.03
N LEU A 246 -0.47 16.27 -10.90
CA LEU A 246 0.89 16.21 -10.39
C LEU A 246 1.50 14.87 -10.82
N HIS A 247 2.31 14.90 -11.88
CA HIS A 247 3.01 13.76 -12.43
C HIS A 247 4.50 13.91 -12.18
N GLY A 248 5.14 12.84 -11.72
CA GLY A 248 6.55 12.89 -11.34
C GLY A 248 6.76 12.61 -9.84
N GLU A 249 8.04 12.66 -9.42
CA GLU A 249 8.47 12.44 -8.01
C GLU A 249 8.16 13.62 -7.10
#